data_2b3a0a4c88034319b09329c8c122074a
#
_entry.id   2b3a0a4c88034319b09329c8c122074a
#
_cell.length_a   1.000
_cell.length_b   1.000
_cell.length_c   1.000
_cell.angle_alpha   90.00
_cell.angle_beta   90.00
_cell.angle_gamma   90.00
#
_symmetry.space_group_name_H-M   'P 1'
#
loop_
_entity.id
_entity.type
_entity.pdbx_description
1 polymer ?
#
loop_
_entity_poly.entity_id
_entity_poly.type
_entity_poly.pdbx_seq_one_letter_code
_entity_poly.pdbx_strand_id
1 'polypeptide(L)'
;MKKLLLMLAAVIVALAGCKTNEANYRAAYEKAKEKRTETGDSAITSKLRSELTPKDMVIDGVTLPVRTEPLRAISPEKDAPVPVLKRYCVVVAQFRQMFNARSLRTRLAESGYEGAVVVANRQDDYYVCAATTAVPAEAAEVLRKLGEEKSIAIHEPFPYVLRPAQLVR
;
A
#
# COMPACT_ATOMS: atom_id res chain seq x y z
N MET A 1 -25.03 -56.41 -23.11
CA MET A 1 -25.39 -55.13 -23.79
C MET A 1 -26.21 -54.20 -22.91
N LYS A 2 -27.31 -54.66 -22.25
CA LYS A 2 -28.12 -53.75 -21.36
C LYS A 2 -27.36 -53.15 -20.18
N LYS A 3 -26.43 -53.88 -19.53
CA LYS A 3 -25.62 -53.38 -18.39
C LYS A 3 -24.60 -52.30 -18.83
N LEU A 4 -24.06 -52.43 -20.04
CA LEU A 4 -23.12 -51.42 -20.61
C LEU A 4 -23.85 -50.14 -20.94
N LEU A 5 -25.09 -50.21 -21.43
CA LEU A 5 -25.90 -49.04 -21.75
C LEU A 5 -26.34 -48.28 -20.47
N LEU A 6 -26.62 -48.99 -19.39
CA LEU A 6 -26.92 -48.37 -18.08
C LEU A 6 -25.68 -47.65 -17.47
N MET A 7 -24.49 -48.25 -17.61
CA MET A 7 -23.26 -47.60 -17.17
C MET A 7 -22.95 -46.32 -17.97
N LEU A 8 -23.16 -46.34 -19.29
CA LEU A 8 -22.96 -45.20 -20.14
C LEU A 8 -23.93 -44.06 -19.79
N ALA A 9 -25.22 -44.39 -19.54
CA ALA A 9 -26.22 -43.41 -19.11
C ALA A 9 -25.89 -42.77 -17.76
N ALA A 10 -25.37 -43.53 -16.78
CA ALA A 10 -24.96 -43.01 -15.50
C ALA A 10 -23.77 -42.03 -15.60
N VAL A 11 -22.81 -42.25 -16.52
CA VAL A 11 -21.68 -41.36 -16.73
C VAL A 11 -22.13 -40.04 -17.37
N ILE A 12 -23.11 -40.07 -18.29
CA ILE A 12 -23.64 -38.86 -18.94
C ILE A 12 -24.38 -37.98 -17.92
N VAL A 13 -25.13 -38.55 -17.00
CA VAL A 13 -25.83 -37.82 -15.94
C VAL A 13 -24.84 -37.20 -14.94
N ALA A 14 -23.73 -37.89 -14.63
CA ALA A 14 -22.68 -37.34 -13.74
C ALA A 14 -21.93 -36.15 -14.37
N LEU A 15 -21.78 -36.10 -15.68
CA LEU A 15 -21.13 -35.00 -16.40
C LEU A 15 -22.03 -33.78 -16.62
N ALA A 16 -23.35 -33.93 -16.51
CA ALA A 16 -24.30 -32.80 -16.65
C ALA A 16 -24.44 -31.94 -15.36
N GLY A 17 -23.84 -32.36 -14.24
CA GLY A 17 -24.02 -31.76 -12.91
C GLY A 17 -23.23 -30.49 -12.61
N CYS A 18 -22.34 -30.04 -13.48
CA CYS A 18 -21.51 -28.84 -13.24
C CYS A 18 -21.76 -27.71 -14.26
N LYS A 19 -23.02 -27.38 -14.53
CA LYS A 19 -23.33 -26.05 -15.08
C LYS A 19 -23.41 -25.06 -13.93
N THR A 20 -22.27 -24.49 -13.58
CA THR A 20 -22.21 -23.25 -12.79
C THR A 20 -22.92 -22.19 -13.62
N ASN A 21 -24.18 -21.96 -13.32
CA ASN A 21 -25.00 -21.04 -14.10
C ASN A 21 -24.48 -19.61 -13.82
N GLU A 22 -24.01 -18.92 -14.87
CA GLU A 22 -23.54 -17.52 -14.79
C GLU A 22 -24.55 -16.61 -14.07
N ALA A 23 -25.84 -16.91 -14.19
CA ALA A 23 -26.91 -16.21 -13.47
C ALA A 23 -26.82 -16.38 -11.93
N ASN A 24 -26.43 -17.58 -11.46
CA ASN A 24 -26.27 -17.83 -10.01
C ASN A 24 -25.01 -17.17 -9.47
N TYR A 25 -23.93 -17.10 -10.25
CA TYR A 25 -22.73 -16.35 -9.88
C TYR A 25 -23.00 -14.85 -9.84
N ARG A 26 -23.69 -14.33 -10.84
CA ARG A 26 -24.09 -12.92 -10.91
C ARG A 26 -25.03 -12.54 -9.75
N ALA A 27 -26.02 -13.37 -9.44
CA ALA A 27 -26.94 -13.15 -8.31
C ALA A 27 -26.20 -13.23 -6.95
N ALA A 28 -25.25 -14.15 -6.79
CA ALA A 28 -24.43 -14.23 -5.58
C ALA A 28 -23.48 -13.02 -5.45
N TYR A 29 -22.92 -12.55 -6.57
CA TYR A 29 -22.05 -11.36 -6.61
C TYR A 29 -22.83 -10.08 -6.27
N GLU A 30 -24.03 -9.88 -6.86
CA GLU A 30 -24.89 -8.73 -6.56
C GLU A 30 -25.35 -8.76 -5.10
N LYS A 31 -25.78 -9.90 -4.57
CA LYS A 31 -26.09 -10.06 -3.14
C LYS A 31 -24.91 -9.79 -2.20
N ALA A 32 -23.69 -10.19 -2.59
CA ALA A 32 -22.49 -9.91 -1.81
C ALA A 32 -22.15 -8.41 -1.86
N LYS A 33 -22.40 -7.77 -3.00
CA LYS A 33 -22.20 -6.33 -3.20
C LYS A 33 -23.22 -5.50 -2.40
N GLU A 34 -24.51 -5.88 -2.41
CA GLU A 34 -25.56 -5.26 -1.60
C GLU A 34 -25.26 -5.40 -0.09
N LYS A 35 -24.91 -6.58 0.38
CA LYS A 35 -24.51 -6.80 1.78
C LYS A 35 -23.29 -5.97 2.19
N ARG A 36 -22.36 -5.72 1.27
CA ARG A 36 -21.22 -4.85 1.52
C ARG A 36 -21.62 -3.38 1.67
N THR A 37 -22.71 -2.99 1.03
CA THR A 37 -23.23 -1.61 1.09
C THR A 37 -24.15 -1.39 2.29
N GLU A 38 -24.90 -2.41 2.72
CA GLU A 38 -25.88 -2.32 3.82
C GLU A 38 -25.29 -2.56 5.21
N THR A 39 -24.21 -3.33 5.31
CA THR A 39 -23.58 -3.57 6.61
C THR A 39 -22.64 -2.41 6.90
N GLY A 40 -22.96 -1.54 7.87
CA GLY A 40 -22.17 -0.44 8.48
C GLY A 40 -20.65 -0.34 8.26
N ASP A 41 -20.13 -1.09 7.32
CA ASP A 41 -18.76 -1.17 6.85
C ASP A 41 -18.32 0.17 6.22
N SER A 42 -19.27 0.94 5.66
CA SER A 42 -18.95 2.23 5.04
C SER A 42 -18.54 3.28 6.08
N ALA A 43 -19.17 3.32 7.26
CA ALA A 43 -18.87 4.31 8.28
C ALA A 43 -17.55 4.00 9.02
N ILE A 44 -17.32 2.72 9.34
CA ILE A 44 -16.05 2.26 9.96
C ILE A 44 -14.92 2.38 8.95
N THR A 45 -15.13 1.95 7.71
CA THR A 45 -14.15 2.02 6.64
C THR A 45 -13.84 3.47 6.24
N SER A 46 -14.84 4.36 6.21
CA SER A 46 -14.64 5.78 5.93
C SER A 46 -13.86 6.46 7.07
N LYS A 47 -14.17 6.14 8.33
CA LYS A 47 -13.45 6.65 9.49
C LYS A 47 -11.99 6.16 9.51
N LEU A 48 -11.75 4.87 9.29
CA LEU A 48 -10.40 4.32 9.16
C LEU A 48 -9.65 4.95 7.98
N ARG A 49 -10.30 5.11 6.83
CA ARG A 49 -9.70 5.77 5.67
C ARG A 49 -9.34 7.23 5.96
N SER A 50 -10.19 7.98 6.67
CA SER A 50 -9.92 9.36 7.06
C SER A 50 -8.78 9.48 8.06
N GLU A 51 -8.57 8.48 8.92
CA GLU A 51 -7.44 8.42 9.84
C GLU A 51 -6.14 8.02 9.14
N LEU A 52 -6.23 7.22 8.08
CA LEU A 52 -5.08 6.78 7.28
C LEU A 52 -4.69 7.77 6.17
N THR A 53 -5.57 8.72 5.83
CA THR A 53 -5.29 9.74 4.83
C THR A 53 -4.38 10.82 5.41
N PRO A 54 -3.33 11.26 4.69
CA PRO A 54 -2.51 12.39 5.10
C PRO A 54 -3.37 13.65 5.26
N LYS A 55 -3.11 14.43 6.31
CA LYS A 55 -3.80 15.70 6.59
C LYS A 55 -2.85 16.86 6.40
N ASP A 56 -3.32 17.92 5.78
CA ASP A 56 -2.54 19.14 5.64
C ASP A 56 -2.28 19.76 7.02
N MET A 57 -1.02 19.93 7.34
CA MET A 57 -0.55 20.54 8.58
C MET A 57 0.40 21.69 8.26
N VAL A 58 0.18 22.82 8.94
CA VAL A 58 1.11 23.95 8.87
C VAL A 58 2.19 23.76 9.95
N ILE A 59 3.44 23.62 9.53
CA ILE A 59 4.60 23.42 10.39
C ILE A 59 5.64 24.46 10.02
N ASP A 60 6.00 25.32 10.95
CA ASP A 60 6.95 26.42 10.74
C ASP A 60 6.62 27.28 9.49
N GLY A 61 5.32 27.53 9.25
CA GLY A 61 4.82 28.28 8.11
C GLY A 61 4.75 27.50 6.79
N VAL A 62 5.10 26.21 6.78
CA VAL A 62 5.04 25.35 5.58
C VAL A 62 3.87 24.38 5.71
N THR A 63 3.00 24.33 4.70
CA THR A 63 1.89 23.37 4.63
C THR A 63 2.40 22.07 4.02
N LEU A 64 2.23 20.97 4.74
CA LEU A 64 2.64 19.63 4.34
C LEU A 64 1.49 18.64 4.52
N PRO A 65 1.25 17.70 3.59
CA PRO A 65 0.37 16.55 3.80
C PRO A 65 1.06 15.55 4.73
N VAL A 66 0.68 15.54 6.02
CA VAL A 66 1.37 14.76 7.07
C VAL A 66 0.48 13.64 7.59
N ARG A 67 1.09 12.48 7.78
CA ARG A 67 0.55 11.37 8.56
C ARG A 67 1.56 10.98 9.64
N THR A 68 1.06 10.73 10.86
CA THR A 68 1.92 10.33 11.98
C THR A 68 1.71 8.86 12.27
N GLU A 69 2.80 8.10 12.35
CA GLU A 69 2.77 6.65 12.55
C GLU A 69 4.04 6.17 13.27
N PRO A 70 3.96 5.13 14.13
CA PRO A 70 5.15 4.48 14.67
C PRO A 70 5.94 3.82 13.54
N LEU A 71 7.21 4.21 13.38
CA LEU A 71 8.07 3.74 12.31
C LEU A 71 9.37 3.17 12.86
N ARG A 72 9.90 2.18 12.15
CA ARG A 72 11.27 1.68 12.32
C ARG A 72 12.01 1.75 10.98
N ALA A 73 13.28 2.11 11.03
CA ALA A 73 14.12 2.05 9.84
C ALA A 73 14.46 0.61 9.48
N ILE A 74 14.55 0.35 8.19
CA ILE A 74 14.97 -0.95 7.65
C ILE A 74 16.36 -0.79 7.04
N SER A 75 17.28 -1.71 7.39
CA SER A 75 18.59 -1.76 6.75
C SER A 75 18.45 -1.95 5.23
N PRO A 76 19.17 -1.20 4.41
CA PRO A 76 19.13 -1.34 2.95
C PRO A 76 19.56 -2.73 2.50
N GLU A 77 20.54 -3.34 3.19
CA GLU A 77 21.08 -4.67 2.93
C GLU A 77 21.20 -5.47 4.24
N LYS A 78 21.49 -6.77 4.14
CA LYS A 78 21.48 -7.68 5.29
C LYS A 78 22.44 -7.23 6.41
N ASP A 79 23.61 -6.73 6.06
CA ASP A 79 24.68 -6.36 7.01
C ASP A 79 25.00 -4.85 7.00
N ALA A 80 24.18 -4.05 6.30
CA ALA A 80 24.37 -2.61 6.26
C ALA A 80 23.81 -1.93 7.52
N PRO A 81 24.38 -0.79 7.95
CA PRO A 81 23.88 -0.06 9.09
C PRO A 81 22.45 0.43 8.87
N VAL A 82 21.66 0.37 9.93
CA VAL A 82 20.29 0.90 9.90
C VAL A 82 20.34 2.42 9.78
N PRO A 83 19.64 3.01 8.79
CA PRO A 83 19.67 4.46 8.60
C PRO A 83 19.00 5.18 9.76
N VAL A 84 19.53 6.34 10.11
CA VAL A 84 18.94 7.21 11.14
C VAL A 84 17.76 7.98 10.52
N LEU A 85 16.57 7.74 11.05
CA LEU A 85 15.38 8.48 10.62
C LEU A 85 15.36 9.87 11.25
N LYS A 86 15.07 10.86 10.40
CA LYS A 86 14.82 12.23 10.82
C LYS A 86 13.31 12.44 11.05
N ARG A 87 12.93 13.66 11.42
CA ARG A 87 11.56 14.02 11.83
C ARG A 87 10.51 13.86 10.71
N TYR A 88 10.91 14.04 9.45
CA TYR A 88 10.04 14.01 8.29
C TYR A 88 10.58 13.03 7.25
N CYS A 89 9.78 12.05 6.87
CA CYS A 89 10.10 11.08 5.83
C CYS A 89 9.16 11.33 4.64
N VAL A 90 9.68 11.74 3.50
CA VAL A 90 8.88 11.98 2.29
C VAL A 90 8.65 10.66 1.57
N VAL A 91 7.43 10.12 1.67
CA VAL A 91 7.06 8.79 1.19
C VAL A 91 6.56 8.86 -0.25
N VAL A 92 6.99 7.92 -1.07
CA VAL A 92 6.58 7.80 -2.48
C VAL A 92 5.79 6.53 -2.79
N ALA A 93 5.88 5.51 -1.94
CA ALA A 93 5.13 4.26 -2.11
C ALA A 93 5.09 3.43 -0.81
N GLN A 94 4.12 2.51 -0.76
CA GLN A 94 3.97 1.51 0.29
C GLN A 94 3.90 0.12 -0.33
N PHE A 95 4.55 -0.86 0.31
CA PHE A 95 4.58 -2.25 -0.11
C PHE A 95 4.35 -3.20 1.07
N ARG A 96 3.75 -4.35 0.78
CA ARG A 96 3.66 -5.48 1.72
C ARG A 96 4.91 -6.36 1.71
N GLN A 97 5.73 -6.26 0.69
CA GLN A 97 6.93 -7.07 0.51
C GLN A 97 8.18 -6.18 0.56
N MET A 98 9.09 -6.52 1.46
CA MET A 98 10.36 -5.82 1.64
C MET A 98 11.21 -5.78 0.35
N PHE A 99 11.19 -6.85 -0.44
CA PHE A 99 11.93 -6.92 -1.69
C PHE A 99 11.53 -5.80 -2.65
N ASN A 100 10.21 -5.56 -2.83
CA ASN A 100 9.72 -4.50 -3.70
C ASN A 100 10.08 -3.11 -3.17
N ALA A 101 10.02 -2.92 -1.86
CA ALA A 101 10.43 -1.67 -1.23
C ALA A 101 11.92 -1.38 -1.44
N ARG A 102 12.79 -2.38 -1.27
CA ARG A 102 14.23 -2.25 -1.53
C ARG A 102 14.52 -1.96 -3.00
N SER A 103 13.85 -2.65 -3.91
CA SER A 103 14.00 -2.41 -5.36
C SER A 103 13.64 -0.97 -5.74
N LEU A 104 12.54 -0.43 -5.23
CA LEU A 104 12.18 0.96 -5.48
C LEU A 104 13.19 1.93 -4.83
N ARG A 105 13.63 1.65 -3.62
CA ARG A 105 14.66 2.47 -2.94
C ARG A 105 15.93 2.55 -3.79
N THR A 106 16.40 1.44 -4.38
CA THR A 106 17.59 1.43 -5.23
C THR A 106 17.37 2.32 -6.48
N ARG A 107 16.23 2.18 -7.15
CA ARG A 107 15.89 3.03 -8.31
C ARG A 107 15.82 4.51 -7.95
N LEU A 108 15.29 4.86 -6.78
CA LEU A 108 15.28 6.24 -6.29
C LEU A 108 16.70 6.78 -6.10
N ALA A 109 17.60 5.99 -5.49
CA ALA A 109 19.00 6.38 -5.32
C ALA A 109 19.69 6.62 -6.67
N GLU A 110 19.45 5.75 -7.66
CA GLU A 110 19.96 5.89 -9.03
C GLU A 110 19.38 7.13 -9.75
N SER A 111 18.16 7.55 -9.38
CA SER A 111 17.48 8.75 -9.91
C SER A 111 17.84 10.05 -9.16
N GLY A 112 18.87 10.05 -8.31
CA GLY A 112 19.35 11.24 -7.60
C GLY A 112 18.78 11.44 -6.21
N TYR A 113 17.99 10.47 -5.68
CA TYR A 113 17.51 10.48 -4.30
C TYR A 113 18.40 9.56 -3.42
N GLU A 114 19.68 9.90 -3.31
CA GLU A 114 20.68 9.08 -2.58
C GLU A 114 20.31 8.85 -1.10
N GLY A 115 19.56 9.81 -0.51
CA GLY A 115 19.03 9.72 0.85
C GLY A 115 17.79 8.81 1.00
N ALA A 116 17.42 8.05 -0.04
CA ALA A 116 16.26 7.18 0.00
C ALA A 116 16.42 6.04 1.01
N VAL A 117 15.38 5.84 1.82
CA VAL A 117 15.35 4.81 2.86
C VAL A 117 14.05 4.02 2.83
N VAL A 118 14.08 2.82 3.40
CA VAL A 118 12.89 2.03 3.67
C VAL A 118 12.59 2.09 5.15
N VAL A 119 11.33 2.32 5.48
CA VAL A 119 10.81 2.26 6.86
C VAL A 119 9.64 1.30 6.93
N ALA A 120 9.38 0.74 8.10
CA ALA A 120 8.22 -0.12 8.33
C ALA A 120 7.42 0.34 9.53
N ASN A 121 6.10 0.13 9.47
CA ASN A 121 5.22 0.30 10.60
C ASN A 121 5.16 -1.00 11.46
N ARG A 122 4.25 -1.03 12.44
CA ARG A 122 4.05 -2.20 13.33
C ARG A 122 3.39 -3.40 12.62
N GLN A 123 2.72 -3.18 11.49
CA GLN A 123 2.05 -4.19 10.67
C GLN A 123 2.94 -4.75 9.57
N ASP A 124 4.23 -4.39 9.55
CA ASP A 124 5.18 -4.73 8.48
C ASP A 124 4.75 -4.23 7.09
N ASP A 125 4.05 -3.08 7.05
CA ASP A 125 3.92 -2.32 5.82
C ASP A 125 5.21 -1.53 5.60
N TYR A 126 5.82 -1.68 4.43
CA TYR A 126 7.09 -1.07 4.06
C TYR A 126 6.85 0.19 3.25
N TYR A 127 7.25 1.34 3.77
CA TYR A 127 7.21 2.62 3.07
C TYR A 127 8.57 2.94 2.49
N VAL A 128 8.59 3.42 1.26
CA VAL A 128 9.80 3.90 0.61
C VAL A 128 9.78 5.43 0.67
N CYS A 129 10.79 5.99 1.32
CA CYS A 129 10.96 7.43 1.47
C CYS A 129 12.06 7.90 0.52
N ALA A 130 11.78 8.91 -0.28
CA ALA A 130 12.77 9.53 -1.16
C ALA A 130 13.83 10.31 -0.36
N ALA A 131 13.41 10.88 0.77
CA ALA A 131 14.31 11.58 1.68
C ALA A 131 13.81 11.54 3.13
N THR A 132 14.74 11.74 4.07
CA THR A 132 14.43 12.05 5.48
C THR A 132 15.08 13.37 5.86
N THR A 133 14.33 14.27 6.50
CA THR A 133 14.84 15.58 6.92
C THR A 133 14.31 15.99 8.29
N ALA A 134 15.00 16.88 8.97
CA ALA A 134 14.54 17.51 10.19
C ALA A 134 13.80 18.83 9.91
N VAL A 135 13.92 19.40 8.70
CA VAL A 135 13.44 20.72 8.32
C VAL A 135 12.20 20.59 7.43
N PRO A 136 11.05 21.22 7.79
CA PRO A 136 9.82 21.15 7.01
C PRO A 136 9.97 21.71 5.59
N ALA A 137 10.72 22.78 5.42
CA ALA A 137 10.95 23.41 4.10
C ALA A 137 11.69 22.47 3.13
N GLU A 138 12.66 21.69 3.62
CA GLU A 138 13.33 20.67 2.80
C GLU A 138 12.36 19.56 2.39
N ALA A 139 11.47 19.14 3.30
CA ALA A 139 10.45 18.16 2.97
C ALA A 139 9.49 18.67 1.88
N ALA A 140 9.09 19.95 1.95
CA ALA A 140 8.26 20.57 0.92
C ALA A 140 8.97 20.64 -0.45
N GLU A 141 10.26 20.94 -0.44
CA GLU A 141 11.05 20.98 -1.68
C GLU A 141 11.14 19.58 -2.34
N VAL A 142 11.37 18.54 -1.53
CA VAL A 142 11.38 17.15 -2.04
C VAL A 142 10.01 16.77 -2.58
N LEU A 143 8.91 17.11 -1.89
CA LEU A 143 7.54 16.87 -2.38
C LEU A 143 7.30 17.54 -3.75
N ARG A 144 7.72 18.81 -3.89
CA ARG A 144 7.59 19.56 -5.15
C ARG A 144 8.39 18.88 -6.28
N LYS A 145 9.65 18.51 -6.03
CA LYS A 145 10.50 17.81 -7.00
C LYS A 145 9.88 16.49 -7.45
N LEU A 146 9.32 15.70 -6.52
CA LEU A 146 8.65 14.45 -6.83
C LEU A 146 7.37 14.65 -7.64
N GLY A 147 6.65 15.74 -7.45
CA GLY A 147 5.48 16.10 -8.26
C GLY A 147 5.81 16.47 -9.72
N GLU A 148 7.02 16.94 -9.97
CA GLU A 148 7.55 17.29 -11.32
C GLU A 148 8.24 16.08 -11.99
N GLU A 149 8.60 15.05 -11.21
CA GLU A 149 9.36 13.88 -11.66
C GLU A 149 8.48 12.91 -12.44
N LYS A 150 8.87 12.60 -13.67
CA LYS A 150 8.15 11.67 -14.55
C LYS A 150 8.78 10.28 -14.67
N SER A 151 10.02 10.15 -14.21
CA SER A 151 10.75 8.86 -14.31
C SER A 151 10.28 7.84 -13.27
N ILE A 152 9.63 8.33 -12.20
CA ILE A 152 9.14 7.50 -11.08
C ILE A 152 7.62 7.56 -11.07
N ALA A 153 6.97 6.42 -11.32
CA ALA A 153 5.51 6.33 -11.23
C ALA A 153 5.09 6.42 -9.75
N ILE A 154 4.54 7.56 -9.37
CA ILE A 154 3.96 7.80 -8.04
C ILE A 154 2.44 7.79 -8.18
N HIS A 155 1.77 6.98 -7.37
CA HIS A 155 0.31 6.83 -7.40
C HIS A 155 -0.31 7.39 -6.12
N GLU A 156 -1.49 7.97 -6.22
CA GLU A 156 -2.24 8.43 -5.05
C GLU A 156 -2.37 7.32 -3.99
N PRO A 157 -2.25 7.66 -2.70
CA PRO A 157 -2.21 9.00 -2.09
C PRO A 157 -0.80 9.61 -1.97
N PHE A 158 0.19 9.07 -2.65
CA PHE A 158 1.58 9.56 -2.59
C PHE A 158 1.82 10.73 -3.57
N PRO A 159 2.85 11.60 -3.35
CA PRO A 159 3.72 11.60 -2.18
C PRO A 159 3.13 12.33 -0.98
N TYR A 160 3.52 11.95 0.22
CA TYR A 160 3.19 12.65 1.45
C TYR A 160 4.30 12.50 2.50
N VAL A 161 4.18 13.21 3.64
CA VAL A 161 5.17 13.14 4.72
C VAL A 161 4.70 12.19 5.82
N LEU A 162 5.51 11.18 6.13
CA LEU A 162 5.39 10.41 7.36
C LEU A 162 6.22 11.06 8.47
N ARG A 163 5.56 11.27 9.61
CA ARG A 163 6.21 11.74 10.83
C ARG A 163 6.28 10.58 11.82
N PRO A 164 7.49 10.12 12.22
CA PRO A 164 7.63 9.08 13.22
C PRO A 164 7.00 9.51 14.55
N ALA A 165 5.99 8.78 15.03
CA ALA A 165 5.38 9.03 16.34
C ALA A 165 6.31 8.59 17.48
N GLN A 166 6.97 7.46 17.30
CA GLN A 166 8.04 6.93 18.13
C GLN A 166 8.99 6.14 17.22
N LEU A 167 10.28 6.29 17.44
CA LEU A 167 11.26 5.39 16.84
C LEU A 167 11.19 4.07 17.62
N VAL A 168 10.60 3.06 16.99
CA VAL A 168 10.66 1.71 17.55
C VAL A 168 12.08 1.20 17.29
N ARG A 169 12.84 1.03 18.37
CA ARG A 169 14.17 0.43 18.36
C ARG A 169 14.08 -1.06 18.14
#